data_57882f74e7252d086e442f8bd1e3654f
#
_entry.id   57882f74e7252d086e442f8bd1e3654f
#
_cell.length_a   1.000
_cell.length_b   1.000
_cell.length_c   1.000
_cell.angle_alpha   90.00
_cell.angle_beta   90.00
_cell.angle_gamma   90.00
#
_symmetry.space_group_name_H-M   'P 1'
#
loop_
_entity.id
_entity.type
_entity.pdbx_description
1 polymer ?
#
loop_
_entity_poly.entity_id
_entity_poly.type
_entity_poly.pdbx_seq_one_letter_code
_entity_poly.pdbx_strand_id
1 'polypeptide(L)'
;ASIKVFTRNTWDWLEIGLRKGDADYITRHCRDRRECVPTLHKRGKLWYLDFAFEEKTDLPDTEACGRRILAVDLGINSACTCCVMGPDGTVTGRSFLKLSGENDRLDRAVGRIKRAQQHGARRMPRLWAGAKGISRDIAVKTAGYIVKTAVLYNVDVIVMEHLDTRGRKRGSRKQRLHHWRAMYVQRMVAQKAHRGRIRVSTVCAWNTSRLAFDGSGRVKRGKESEKTADNYSICEFSTGKIYNCDLNASYNIGARYFIREILKSLPATAEQRLEAKDPSVSKRS
;
A
#
# COMPACT_ATOMS: atom_id res chain seq x y z
N ALA A 1 -24.37 7.46 25.70
CA ALA A 1 -22.98 7.35 26.14
C ALA A 1 -22.66 8.51 27.07
N SER A 2 -21.98 8.22 28.18
CA SER A 2 -21.52 9.24 29.12
C SER A 2 -20.01 9.44 28.95
N ILE A 3 -19.59 10.67 28.77
CA ILE A 3 -18.18 11.02 28.59
C ILE A 3 -17.77 12.00 29.70
N LYS A 4 -16.64 11.71 30.34
CA LYS A 4 -16.04 12.63 31.27
C LYS A 4 -15.25 13.71 30.55
N VAL A 5 -15.63 14.95 30.68
CA VAL A 5 -15.02 16.10 30.01
C VAL A 5 -14.53 17.12 31.06
N PHE A 6 -13.43 17.80 30.75
CA PHE A 6 -12.93 18.88 31.61
C PHE A 6 -13.60 20.18 31.17
N THR A 7 -14.38 20.78 32.09
CA THR A 7 -15.11 22.03 31.87
C THR A 7 -14.75 23.04 32.98
N ARG A 8 -14.38 24.25 32.63
CA ARG A 8 -14.18 25.39 33.59
C ARG A 8 -13.46 25.03 34.91
N ASN A 9 -12.40 24.26 34.88
CA ASN A 9 -11.61 23.82 36.06
C ASN A 9 -12.15 22.59 36.80
N THR A 10 -13.17 21.92 36.35
CA THR A 10 -13.67 20.67 36.94
C THR A 10 -13.95 19.61 35.90
N TRP A 11 -14.10 18.36 36.35
CA TRP A 11 -14.47 17.23 35.52
C TRP A 11 -15.97 16.95 35.65
N ASP A 12 -16.70 17.09 34.56
CA ASP A 12 -18.13 16.82 34.49
C ASP A 12 -18.44 15.65 33.54
N TRP A 13 -19.60 15.03 33.74
CA TRP A 13 -20.11 13.99 32.85
C TRP A 13 -21.05 14.62 31.83
N LEU A 14 -20.73 14.41 30.53
CA LEU A 14 -21.58 14.79 29.41
C LEU A 14 -22.33 13.57 28.90
N GLU A 15 -23.66 13.58 28.98
CA GLU A 15 -24.48 12.55 28.38
C GLU A 15 -24.77 12.85 26.90
N ILE A 16 -24.46 11.89 26.03
CA ILE A 16 -24.64 12.00 24.58
C ILE A 16 -25.57 10.90 24.11
N GLY A 17 -26.67 11.30 23.48
CA GLY A 17 -27.57 10.36 22.79
C GLY A 17 -26.88 9.79 21.55
N LEU A 18 -26.72 8.47 21.48
CA LEU A 18 -26.28 7.79 20.27
C LEU A 18 -27.45 7.60 19.30
N ARG A 19 -27.21 7.72 18.00
CA ARG A 19 -28.19 7.34 17.00
C ARG A 19 -28.45 5.84 17.09
N LYS A 20 -29.71 5.42 16.92
CA LYS A 20 -30.07 4.00 16.98
C LYS A 20 -29.20 3.12 16.06
N GLY A 21 -28.93 3.58 14.82
CA GLY A 21 -28.08 2.84 13.88
C GLY A 21 -26.62 2.68 14.34
N ASP A 22 -26.06 3.67 15.04
CA ASP A 22 -24.70 3.60 15.57
C ASP A 22 -24.64 2.67 16.77
N ALA A 23 -25.65 2.75 17.68
CA ALA A 23 -25.78 1.83 18.80
C ALA A 23 -25.95 0.38 18.34
N ASP A 24 -26.81 0.14 17.37
CA ASP A 24 -27.05 -1.18 16.77
C ASP A 24 -25.77 -1.73 16.10
N TYR A 25 -24.98 -0.87 15.46
CA TYR A 25 -23.71 -1.26 14.86
C TYR A 25 -22.69 -1.68 15.93
N ILE A 26 -22.54 -0.88 16.99
CA ILE A 26 -21.64 -1.18 18.11
C ILE A 26 -22.03 -2.51 18.75
N THR A 27 -23.32 -2.70 19.04
CA THR A 27 -23.82 -3.93 19.66
C THR A 27 -23.58 -5.15 18.80
N ARG A 28 -23.77 -5.06 17.47
CA ARG A 28 -23.62 -6.22 16.57
C ARG A 28 -22.16 -6.54 16.22
N HIS A 29 -21.30 -5.52 16.12
CA HIS A 29 -19.96 -5.68 15.55
C HIS A 29 -18.81 -5.44 16.53
N CYS A 30 -19.07 -4.86 17.70
CA CYS A 30 -18.04 -4.45 18.64
C CYS A 30 -18.21 -5.04 20.05
N ARG A 31 -19.22 -5.87 20.28
CA ARG A 31 -19.59 -6.38 21.60
C ARG A 31 -18.44 -7.07 22.35
N ASP A 32 -17.64 -7.86 21.61
CA ASP A 32 -16.56 -8.67 22.19
C ASP A 32 -15.17 -8.02 21.99
N ARG A 33 -15.15 -6.71 21.70
CA ARG A 33 -13.92 -5.96 21.47
C ARG A 33 -13.66 -5.03 22.64
N ARG A 34 -12.36 -4.82 22.92
CA ARG A 34 -11.97 -3.84 23.92
C ARG A 34 -12.29 -2.44 23.43
N GLU A 35 -13.11 -1.72 24.18
CA GLU A 35 -13.36 -0.30 23.95
C GLU A 35 -12.14 0.54 24.34
N CYS A 36 -11.73 1.42 23.43
CA CYS A 36 -10.69 2.41 23.67
C CYS A 36 -11.30 3.76 24.01
N VAL A 37 -10.47 4.67 24.54
CA VAL A 37 -10.90 6.03 24.88
C VAL A 37 -11.49 6.72 23.64
N PRO A 38 -12.73 7.23 23.70
CA PRO A 38 -13.34 7.92 22.58
C PRO A 38 -12.63 9.25 22.28
N THR A 39 -12.61 9.64 21.01
CA THR A 39 -11.98 10.88 20.57
C THR A 39 -13.03 11.85 20.03
N LEU A 40 -13.11 13.04 20.66
CA LEU A 40 -13.96 14.13 20.19
C LEU A 40 -13.19 15.02 19.21
N HIS A 41 -13.74 15.25 18.01
CA HIS A 41 -13.13 16.16 17.04
C HIS A 41 -14.17 16.94 16.25
N LYS A 42 -13.74 18.10 15.73
CA LYS A 42 -14.58 19.00 14.93
C LYS A 42 -14.26 18.89 13.44
N ARG A 43 -15.27 18.68 12.61
CA ARG A 43 -15.15 18.76 11.13
C ARG A 43 -16.13 19.82 10.60
N GLY A 44 -15.60 20.95 10.17
CA GLY A 44 -16.43 22.09 9.74
C GLY A 44 -17.23 22.66 10.93
N LYS A 45 -18.55 22.63 10.84
CA LYS A 45 -19.48 23.10 11.89
C LYS A 45 -19.97 21.98 12.82
N LEU A 46 -19.67 20.71 12.51
CA LEU A 46 -20.17 19.53 13.24
C LEU A 46 -19.08 18.94 14.15
N TRP A 47 -19.52 18.45 15.29
CA TRP A 47 -18.71 17.68 16.22
C TRP A 47 -18.96 16.18 15.99
N TYR A 48 -17.90 15.40 16.08
CA TYR A 48 -17.91 13.95 15.93
C TYR A 48 -17.26 13.33 17.14
N LEU A 49 -17.86 12.26 17.61
CA LEU A 49 -17.30 11.40 18.63
C LEU A 49 -16.98 10.06 17.99
N ASP A 50 -15.69 9.75 17.91
CA ASP A 50 -15.21 8.49 17.35
C ASP A 50 -14.98 7.49 18.50
N PHE A 51 -15.68 6.37 18.47
CA PHE A 51 -15.44 5.24 19.36
C PHE A 51 -14.49 4.26 18.67
N ALA A 52 -13.33 4.03 19.25
CA ALA A 52 -12.37 3.05 18.75
C ALA A 52 -12.51 1.75 19.54
N PHE A 53 -12.42 0.63 18.82
CA PHE A 53 -12.43 -0.71 19.40
C PHE A 53 -11.19 -1.47 18.96
N GLU A 54 -10.54 -2.14 19.91
CA GLU A 54 -9.38 -2.97 19.67
C GLU A 54 -9.78 -4.45 19.63
N GLU A 55 -9.31 -5.14 18.61
CA GLU A 55 -9.48 -6.58 18.46
C GLU A 55 -8.10 -7.21 18.29
N LYS A 56 -7.79 -8.18 19.14
CA LYS A 56 -6.59 -9.00 18.99
C LYS A 56 -6.86 -10.08 17.95
N THR A 57 -5.99 -10.17 16.96
CA THR A 57 -6.09 -11.19 15.91
C THR A 57 -4.81 -12.03 15.92
N ASP A 58 -4.95 -13.33 16.10
CA ASP A 58 -3.84 -14.25 15.98
C ASP A 58 -3.52 -14.46 14.50
N LEU A 59 -2.29 -14.12 14.12
CA LEU A 59 -1.81 -14.35 12.76
C LEU A 59 -1.17 -15.72 12.68
N PRO A 60 -1.51 -16.55 11.67
CA PRO A 60 -0.88 -17.85 11.47
C PRO A 60 0.64 -17.72 11.40
N ASP A 61 1.35 -18.60 12.07
CA ASP A 61 2.82 -18.62 12.04
C ASP A 61 3.31 -19.79 11.17
N THR A 62 3.04 -19.67 9.88
CA THR A 62 3.54 -20.62 8.88
C THR A 62 5.04 -20.41 8.72
N GLU A 63 5.81 -21.50 8.70
CA GLU A 63 7.25 -21.43 8.42
C GLU A 63 7.52 -20.83 7.02
N ALA A 64 8.67 -20.16 6.85
CA ALA A 64 9.00 -19.48 5.60
C ALA A 64 9.00 -20.41 4.38
N CYS A 65 9.40 -21.66 4.56
CA CYS A 65 9.43 -22.70 3.51
C CYS A 65 8.04 -23.19 3.07
N GLY A 66 7.00 -22.95 3.86
CA GLY A 66 5.60 -23.29 3.50
C GLY A 66 4.74 -22.10 3.10
N ARG A 67 5.25 -20.85 3.22
CA ARG A 67 4.46 -19.66 2.98
C ARG A 67 4.14 -19.44 1.50
N ARG A 68 2.89 -19.14 1.24
CA ARG A 68 2.45 -18.56 -0.04
C ARG A 68 2.28 -17.07 0.14
N ILE A 69 2.86 -16.26 -0.74
CA ILE A 69 2.80 -14.81 -0.66
C ILE A 69 2.05 -14.20 -1.83
N LEU A 70 1.45 -13.02 -1.60
CA LEU A 70 0.98 -12.12 -2.67
C LEU A 70 1.93 -10.94 -2.73
N ALA A 71 2.80 -10.90 -3.74
CA ALA A 71 3.66 -9.77 -4.01
C ALA A 71 2.91 -8.73 -4.86
N VAL A 72 2.95 -7.47 -4.43
CA VAL A 72 2.16 -6.37 -5.00
C VAL A 72 3.04 -5.21 -5.37
N ASP A 73 3.03 -4.86 -6.66
CA ASP A 73 3.57 -3.61 -7.18
C ASP A 73 2.43 -2.59 -7.35
N LEU A 74 2.61 -1.37 -6.81
CA LEU A 74 1.65 -0.26 -6.88
C LEU A 74 2.07 0.72 -7.97
N GLY A 75 1.32 0.74 -9.07
CA GLY A 75 1.61 1.56 -10.24
C GLY A 75 0.73 2.79 -10.40
N ILE A 76 1.01 3.54 -11.47
CA ILE A 76 0.21 4.70 -11.90
C ILE A 76 -0.81 4.26 -12.95
N ASN A 77 -0.40 3.47 -13.93
CA ASN A 77 -1.23 3.00 -15.04
C ASN A 77 -2.09 1.80 -14.61
N SER A 78 -1.46 0.80 -13.99
CA SER A 78 -2.15 -0.25 -13.25
C SER A 78 -2.20 0.15 -11.79
N ALA A 79 -3.39 0.18 -11.18
CA ALA A 79 -3.52 0.58 -9.76
C ALA A 79 -2.72 -0.37 -8.85
N CYS A 80 -2.69 -1.67 -9.20
CA CYS A 80 -1.74 -2.63 -8.68
C CYS A 80 -1.56 -3.81 -9.66
N THR A 81 -0.40 -4.42 -9.58
CA THR A 81 -0.07 -5.70 -10.20
C THR A 81 0.30 -6.68 -9.10
N CYS A 82 -0.34 -7.83 -9.10
CA CYS A 82 -0.18 -8.84 -8.07
C CYS A 82 0.36 -10.14 -8.67
N CYS A 83 1.28 -10.79 -7.97
CA CYS A 83 1.65 -12.17 -8.26
C CYS A 83 1.61 -13.01 -6.98
N VAL A 84 1.10 -14.22 -7.11
CA VAL A 84 1.11 -15.24 -6.05
C VAL A 84 2.34 -16.11 -6.25
N MET A 85 3.19 -16.18 -5.23
CA MET A 85 4.49 -16.85 -5.32
C MET A 85 4.70 -17.79 -4.12
N GLY A 86 5.24 -18.98 -4.41
CA GLY A 86 5.72 -19.93 -3.42
C GLY A 86 7.19 -19.71 -3.06
N PRO A 87 7.70 -20.41 -2.03
CA PRO A 87 9.09 -20.27 -1.55
C PRO A 87 10.13 -20.76 -2.56
N ASP A 88 9.75 -21.65 -3.47
CA ASP A 88 10.53 -22.14 -4.61
C ASP A 88 10.58 -21.17 -5.80
N GLY A 89 9.93 -20.01 -5.69
CA GLY A 89 9.82 -19.02 -6.76
C GLY A 89 8.72 -19.32 -7.77
N THR A 90 7.95 -20.41 -7.60
CA THR A 90 6.84 -20.75 -8.51
C THR A 90 5.73 -19.71 -8.41
N VAL A 91 5.31 -19.16 -9.54
CA VAL A 91 4.22 -18.19 -9.65
C VAL A 91 2.93 -18.89 -10.05
N THR A 92 1.99 -18.99 -9.12
CA THR A 92 0.71 -19.71 -9.30
C THR A 92 -0.45 -18.80 -9.72
N GLY A 93 -0.30 -17.49 -9.59
CA GLY A 93 -1.33 -16.53 -9.97
C GLY A 93 -0.76 -15.17 -10.34
N ARG A 94 -1.42 -14.51 -11.29
CA ARG A 94 -1.09 -13.15 -11.74
C ARG A 94 -2.38 -12.37 -11.92
N SER A 95 -2.41 -11.14 -11.46
CA SER A 95 -3.59 -10.29 -11.64
C SER A 95 -3.23 -8.82 -11.73
N PHE A 96 -4.05 -8.07 -12.46
CA PHE A 96 -3.89 -6.64 -12.67
C PHE A 96 -5.18 -5.93 -12.32
N LEU A 97 -5.09 -4.83 -11.61
CA LEU A 97 -6.21 -3.92 -11.42
C LEU A 97 -6.00 -2.65 -12.21
N LYS A 98 -6.83 -2.44 -13.22
CA LYS A 98 -6.91 -1.18 -13.97
C LYS A 98 -8.18 -0.43 -13.56
N LEU A 99 -8.04 0.81 -13.15
CA LEU A 99 -9.13 1.72 -12.77
C LEU A 99 -9.13 2.92 -13.72
N SER A 100 -9.27 2.66 -15.03
CA SER A 100 -9.16 3.67 -16.09
C SER A 100 -10.18 4.79 -15.91
N GLY A 101 -11.44 4.47 -15.68
CA GLY A 101 -12.49 5.48 -15.48
C GLY A 101 -12.26 6.38 -14.28
N GLU A 102 -11.77 5.82 -13.15
CA GLU A 102 -11.40 6.59 -11.98
C GLU A 102 -10.16 7.45 -12.22
N ASN A 103 -9.16 6.94 -12.93
CA ASN A 103 -7.97 7.70 -13.30
C ASN A 103 -8.33 8.87 -14.23
N ASP A 104 -9.19 8.67 -15.23
CA ASP A 104 -9.69 9.73 -16.12
C ASP A 104 -10.46 10.81 -15.33
N ARG A 105 -11.26 10.42 -14.35
CA ARG A 105 -11.93 11.37 -13.45
C ARG A 105 -10.92 12.18 -12.63
N LEU A 106 -9.86 11.50 -12.13
CA LEU A 106 -8.79 12.16 -11.37
C LEU A 106 -8.01 13.14 -12.25
N ASP A 107 -7.64 12.73 -13.46
CA ASP A 107 -6.90 13.57 -14.42
C ASP A 107 -7.73 14.80 -14.85
N ARG A 108 -9.03 14.64 -15.07
CA ARG A 108 -9.95 15.77 -15.30
C ARG A 108 -10.02 16.72 -14.10
N ALA A 109 -10.05 16.18 -12.88
CA ALA A 109 -10.07 17.01 -11.67
C ALA A 109 -8.76 17.78 -11.48
N VAL A 110 -7.60 17.12 -11.69
CA VAL A 110 -6.28 17.76 -11.65
C VAL A 110 -6.12 18.78 -12.78
N GLY A 111 -6.63 18.50 -13.98
CA GLY A 111 -6.64 19.41 -15.11
C GLY A 111 -7.42 20.69 -14.82
N ARG A 112 -8.58 20.59 -14.13
CA ARG A 112 -9.33 21.78 -13.66
C ARG A 112 -8.52 22.64 -12.68
N ILE A 113 -7.79 21.99 -11.75
CA ILE A 113 -6.91 22.70 -10.81
C ILE A 113 -5.79 23.43 -11.58
N LYS A 114 -5.15 22.75 -12.56
CA LYS A 114 -4.09 23.33 -13.38
C LYS A 114 -4.59 24.56 -14.14
N ARG A 115 -5.74 24.47 -14.79
CA ARG A 115 -6.36 25.63 -15.51
C ARG A 115 -6.65 26.78 -14.57
N ALA A 116 -7.26 26.53 -13.41
CA ALA A 116 -7.52 27.60 -12.44
C ALA A 116 -6.22 28.27 -11.96
N GLN A 117 -5.13 27.51 -11.79
CA GLN A 117 -3.80 28.08 -11.46
C GLN A 117 -3.25 28.96 -12.58
N GLN A 118 -3.41 28.56 -13.84
CA GLN A 118 -3.02 29.35 -15.01
C GLN A 118 -3.77 30.67 -15.09
N HIS A 119 -5.03 30.71 -14.62
CA HIS A 119 -5.84 31.93 -14.48
C HIS A 119 -5.63 32.64 -13.13
N GLY A 120 -4.51 32.45 -12.46
CA GLY A 120 -4.10 33.18 -11.25
C GLY A 120 -4.73 32.73 -9.93
N ALA A 121 -5.52 31.65 -9.90
CA ALA A 121 -6.10 31.16 -8.66
C ALA A 121 -5.00 30.56 -7.74
N ARG A 122 -4.84 31.15 -6.54
CA ARG A 122 -3.83 30.72 -5.55
C ARG A 122 -4.37 29.68 -4.55
N ARG A 123 -5.66 29.76 -4.20
CA ARG A 123 -6.32 28.89 -3.21
C ARG A 123 -7.55 28.21 -3.81
N MET A 124 -7.57 26.87 -3.86
CA MET A 124 -8.64 26.07 -4.45
C MET A 124 -9.01 24.88 -3.57
N PRO A 125 -9.46 25.11 -2.31
CA PRO A 125 -9.69 24.02 -1.34
C PRO A 125 -10.74 23.03 -1.84
N ARG A 126 -11.84 23.51 -2.47
CA ARG A 126 -12.90 22.64 -3.00
C ARG A 126 -12.43 21.74 -4.14
N LEU A 127 -11.65 22.27 -5.09
CA LEU A 127 -11.11 21.46 -6.20
C LEU A 127 -10.13 20.41 -5.70
N TRP A 128 -9.26 20.77 -4.76
CA TRP A 128 -8.35 19.83 -4.12
C TRP A 128 -9.07 18.78 -3.28
N ALA A 129 -10.14 19.13 -2.56
CA ALA A 129 -10.97 18.18 -1.83
C ALA A 129 -11.58 17.14 -2.77
N GLY A 130 -12.12 17.59 -3.93
CA GLY A 130 -12.64 16.69 -4.96
C GLY A 130 -11.58 15.73 -5.52
N ALA A 131 -10.40 16.24 -5.91
CA ALA A 131 -9.32 15.41 -6.42
C ALA A 131 -8.81 14.39 -5.36
N LYS A 132 -8.67 14.79 -4.09
CA LYS A 132 -8.33 13.91 -2.98
C LYS A 132 -9.41 12.85 -2.73
N GLY A 133 -10.69 13.21 -2.85
CA GLY A 133 -11.81 12.26 -2.72
C GLY A 133 -11.73 11.15 -3.77
N ILE A 134 -11.53 11.51 -5.04
CA ILE A 134 -11.35 10.53 -6.13
C ILE A 134 -10.11 9.65 -5.87
N SER A 135 -8.99 10.27 -5.49
CA SER A 135 -7.75 9.52 -5.18
C SER A 135 -7.93 8.55 -4.01
N ARG A 136 -8.76 8.91 -3.03
CA ARG A 136 -9.11 8.04 -1.91
C ARG A 136 -10.00 6.87 -2.34
N ASP A 137 -10.97 7.09 -3.23
CA ASP A 137 -11.82 6.03 -3.80
C ASP A 137 -10.97 4.99 -4.54
N ILE A 138 -10.05 5.45 -5.41
CA ILE A 138 -9.07 4.59 -6.08
C ILE A 138 -8.29 3.74 -5.05
N ALA A 139 -7.79 4.37 -3.99
CA ALA A 139 -7.00 3.67 -2.99
C ALA A 139 -7.81 2.61 -2.23
N VAL A 140 -9.07 2.89 -1.88
CA VAL A 140 -9.95 1.95 -1.18
C VAL A 140 -10.29 0.75 -2.07
N LYS A 141 -10.59 1.00 -3.35
CA LYS A 141 -10.83 -0.06 -4.36
C LYS A 141 -9.59 -0.93 -4.56
N THR A 142 -8.41 -0.31 -4.70
CA THR A 142 -7.14 -1.02 -4.84
C THR A 142 -6.84 -1.90 -3.62
N ALA A 143 -6.97 -1.36 -2.41
CA ALA A 143 -6.74 -2.14 -1.20
C ALA A 143 -7.75 -3.29 -1.04
N GLY A 144 -9.01 -3.05 -1.39
CA GLY A 144 -10.04 -4.10 -1.40
C GLY A 144 -9.72 -5.23 -2.37
N TYR A 145 -9.25 -4.88 -3.59
CA TYR A 145 -8.85 -5.86 -4.58
C TYR A 145 -7.65 -6.70 -4.13
N ILE A 146 -6.60 -6.08 -3.59
CA ILE A 146 -5.40 -6.77 -3.08
C ILE A 146 -5.78 -7.80 -2.02
N VAL A 147 -6.57 -7.39 -1.02
CA VAL A 147 -6.97 -8.30 0.06
C VAL A 147 -7.91 -9.39 -0.44
N LYS A 148 -8.85 -9.08 -1.35
CA LYS A 148 -9.72 -10.09 -1.98
C LYS A 148 -8.90 -11.12 -2.75
N THR A 149 -7.89 -10.69 -3.51
CA THR A 149 -6.96 -11.58 -4.22
C THR A 149 -6.18 -12.45 -3.24
N ALA A 150 -5.68 -11.88 -2.14
CA ALA A 150 -4.96 -12.61 -1.11
C ALA A 150 -5.82 -13.72 -0.47
N VAL A 151 -7.08 -13.41 -0.16
CA VAL A 151 -8.04 -14.40 0.36
C VAL A 151 -8.34 -15.48 -0.68
N LEU A 152 -8.58 -15.09 -1.95
CA LEU A 152 -8.91 -16.04 -3.04
C LEU A 152 -7.81 -17.09 -3.24
N TYR A 153 -6.54 -16.71 -3.13
CA TYR A 153 -5.40 -17.62 -3.30
C TYR A 153 -4.90 -18.21 -1.97
N ASN A 154 -5.59 -17.94 -0.87
CA ASN A 154 -5.23 -18.40 0.47
C ASN A 154 -3.74 -18.14 0.78
N VAL A 155 -3.32 -16.87 0.68
CA VAL A 155 -1.94 -16.48 0.94
C VAL A 155 -1.72 -16.14 2.41
N ASP A 156 -0.53 -16.43 2.93
CA ASP A 156 -0.15 -16.16 4.31
C ASP A 156 0.29 -14.70 4.51
N VAL A 157 0.92 -14.12 3.47
CA VAL A 157 1.55 -12.80 3.57
C VAL A 157 1.30 -11.98 2.30
N ILE A 158 0.89 -10.72 2.47
CA ILE A 158 0.92 -9.71 1.42
C ILE A 158 2.22 -8.94 1.51
N VAL A 159 2.99 -8.89 0.42
CA VAL A 159 4.29 -8.23 0.36
C VAL A 159 4.21 -7.02 -0.57
N MET A 160 4.64 -5.86 -0.07
CA MET A 160 4.66 -4.60 -0.83
C MET A 160 6.04 -3.93 -0.71
N GLU A 161 6.31 -2.94 -1.55
CA GLU A 161 7.50 -2.12 -1.40
C GLU A 161 7.42 -1.22 -0.17
N HIS A 162 8.53 -1.02 0.53
CA HIS A 162 8.62 0.01 1.55
C HIS A 162 8.66 1.39 0.91
N LEU A 163 7.67 2.22 1.22
CA LEU A 163 7.59 3.60 0.72
C LEU A 163 8.22 4.55 1.73
N ASP A 164 9.45 4.97 1.47
CA ASP A 164 10.10 5.99 2.28
C ASP A 164 9.48 7.37 2.00
N THR A 165 9.00 8.00 3.06
CA THR A 165 8.39 9.34 3.02
C THR A 165 9.38 10.46 3.33
N ARG A 166 10.55 10.10 3.88
CA ARG A 166 11.57 11.06 4.28
C ARG A 166 12.24 11.68 3.05
N GLY A 167 12.31 13.00 3.01
CA GLY A 167 13.00 13.74 1.95
C GLY A 167 12.22 14.03 0.67
N ARG A 168 11.04 13.45 0.42
CA ARG A 168 10.26 13.70 -0.81
C ARG A 168 9.36 14.94 -0.75
N LYS A 169 9.92 16.08 -0.33
CA LYS A 169 9.24 17.38 -0.46
C LYS A 169 9.28 17.94 -1.89
N ARG A 170 10.16 17.40 -2.76
CA ARG A 170 10.33 17.80 -4.16
C ARG A 170 9.41 17.00 -5.07
N GLY A 171 8.94 17.62 -6.15
CA GLY A 171 8.08 17.02 -7.15
C GLY A 171 6.77 17.76 -7.36
N SER A 172 6.10 17.50 -8.47
CA SER A 172 4.81 18.12 -8.81
C SER A 172 3.73 17.72 -7.81
N ARG A 173 2.66 18.52 -7.71
CA ARG A 173 1.49 18.22 -6.85
C ARG A 173 0.81 16.90 -7.27
N LYS A 174 0.84 16.55 -8.56
CA LYS A 174 0.35 15.27 -9.09
C LYS A 174 1.17 14.11 -8.50
N GLN A 175 2.49 14.19 -8.53
CA GLN A 175 3.38 13.16 -7.95
C GLN A 175 3.16 12.99 -6.44
N ARG A 176 2.99 14.09 -5.70
CA ARG A 176 2.69 14.04 -4.26
C ARG A 176 1.34 13.37 -3.97
N LEU A 177 0.33 13.59 -4.82
CA LEU A 177 -0.97 12.93 -4.68
C LEU A 177 -0.87 11.42 -4.94
N HIS A 178 -0.09 10.99 -5.95
CA HIS A 178 0.16 9.57 -6.21
C HIS A 178 0.90 8.89 -5.06
N HIS A 179 1.94 9.53 -4.53
CA HIS A 179 2.69 9.00 -3.40
C HIS A 179 1.81 8.87 -2.14
N TRP A 180 1.02 9.90 -1.84
CA TRP A 180 0.03 9.85 -0.76
C TRP A 180 -0.97 8.70 -0.96
N ARG A 181 -1.43 8.47 -2.19
CA ARG A 181 -2.35 7.37 -2.54
C ARG A 181 -1.72 6.01 -2.25
N ALA A 182 -0.48 5.79 -2.70
CA ALA A 182 0.22 4.54 -2.49
C ALA A 182 0.38 4.22 -0.99
N MET A 183 0.78 5.18 -0.17
CA MET A 183 0.82 5.03 1.29
C MET A 183 -0.54 4.75 1.91
N TYR A 184 -1.59 5.40 1.39
CA TYR A 184 -2.95 5.17 1.88
C TYR A 184 -3.42 3.76 1.54
N VAL A 185 -3.09 3.23 0.34
CA VAL A 185 -3.34 1.83 -0.05
C VAL A 185 -2.67 0.89 0.95
N GLN A 186 -1.38 1.05 1.23
CA GLN A 186 -0.65 0.18 2.15
C GLN A 186 -1.29 0.14 3.54
N ARG A 187 -1.67 1.31 4.08
CA ARG A 187 -2.37 1.38 5.37
C ARG A 187 -3.72 0.67 5.34
N MET A 188 -4.50 0.84 4.28
CA MET A 188 -5.80 0.18 4.13
C MET A 188 -5.66 -1.32 3.93
N VAL A 189 -4.61 -1.77 3.20
CA VAL A 189 -4.29 -3.20 3.05
C VAL A 189 -3.95 -3.79 4.41
N ALA A 190 -3.06 -3.17 5.19
CA ALA A 190 -2.70 -3.64 6.52
C ALA A 190 -3.92 -3.82 7.43
N GLN A 191 -4.80 -2.81 7.49
CA GLN A 191 -6.02 -2.88 8.30
C GLN A 191 -6.98 -4.00 7.86
N LYS A 192 -7.15 -4.20 6.54
CA LYS A 192 -8.07 -5.22 6.01
C LYS A 192 -7.47 -6.63 6.09
N ALA A 193 -6.17 -6.77 5.80
CA ALA A 193 -5.46 -8.03 5.82
C ALA A 193 -5.43 -8.65 7.23
N HIS A 194 -5.17 -7.85 8.27
CA HIS A 194 -5.19 -8.32 9.66
C HIS A 194 -6.55 -8.90 10.05
N ARG A 195 -7.66 -8.31 9.61
CA ARG A 195 -9.00 -8.88 9.83
C ARG A 195 -9.19 -10.23 9.14
N GLY A 196 -8.49 -10.45 8.01
CA GLY A 196 -8.46 -11.73 7.28
C GLY A 196 -7.37 -12.68 7.76
N ARG A 197 -6.70 -12.40 8.89
CA ARG A 197 -5.57 -13.18 9.43
C ARG A 197 -4.38 -13.29 8.47
N ILE A 198 -4.21 -12.31 7.57
CA ILE A 198 -3.13 -12.26 6.59
C ILE A 198 -2.07 -11.28 7.08
N ARG A 199 -0.81 -11.71 7.11
CA ARG A 199 0.32 -10.84 7.45
C ARG A 199 0.59 -9.85 6.33
N VAL A 200 1.11 -8.68 6.68
CA VAL A 200 1.60 -7.68 5.70
C VAL A 200 3.07 -7.42 5.97
N SER A 201 3.86 -7.49 4.93
CA SER A 201 5.30 -7.26 4.99
C SER A 201 5.73 -6.26 3.93
N THR A 202 6.83 -5.57 4.18
CA THR A 202 7.41 -4.64 3.20
C THR A 202 8.86 -5.03 2.89
N VAL A 203 9.27 -4.81 1.65
CA VAL A 203 10.65 -5.03 1.17
C VAL A 203 11.23 -3.72 0.64
N CYS A 204 12.56 -3.63 0.57
CA CYS A 204 13.24 -2.47 0.02
C CYS A 204 12.82 -2.24 -1.46
N ALA A 205 12.44 -1.01 -1.80
CA ALA A 205 12.00 -0.64 -3.15
C ALA A 205 13.17 -0.38 -4.14
N TRP A 206 14.41 -0.47 -3.69
CA TRP A 206 15.56 -0.14 -4.52
C TRP A 206 15.70 -1.11 -5.69
N ASN A 207 15.66 -0.58 -6.94
CA ASN A 207 15.81 -1.35 -8.19
C ASN A 207 14.84 -2.52 -8.44
N THR A 208 13.72 -2.65 -7.72
CA THR A 208 12.70 -3.69 -7.98
C THR A 208 12.20 -3.65 -9.42
N SER A 209 12.00 -2.46 -9.97
CA SER A 209 11.55 -2.26 -11.35
C SER A 209 12.69 -2.16 -12.37
N ARG A 210 13.97 -2.21 -11.94
CA ARG A 210 15.12 -2.03 -12.83
C ARG A 210 15.97 -3.27 -13.03
N LEU A 211 15.76 -4.30 -12.23
CA LEU A 211 16.42 -5.60 -12.37
C LEU A 211 15.47 -6.60 -13.01
N ALA A 212 16.01 -7.45 -13.87
CA ALA A 212 15.30 -8.58 -14.45
C ALA A 212 15.09 -9.66 -13.37
N PHE A 213 13.90 -10.22 -13.28
CA PHE A 213 13.58 -11.25 -12.28
C PHE A 213 14.34 -12.57 -12.52
N ASP A 214 14.86 -12.80 -13.73
CA ASP A 214 15.65 -13.97 -14.10
C ASP A 214 17.15 -13.84 -13.78
N GLY A 215 17.55 -12.73 -13.13
CA GLY A 215 18.94 -12.49 -12.78
C GLY A 215 19.82 -12.02 -13.92
N SER A 216 19.29 -11.79 -15.14
CA SER A 216 20.06 -11.35 -16.32
C SER A 216 20.58 -9.92 -16.25
N GLY A 217 20.33 -9.21 -15.14
CA GLY A 217 20.87 -7.90 -14.87
C GLY A 217 19.84 -6.77 -15.02
N ARG A 218 20.29 -5.60 -15.49
CA ARG A 218 19.43 -4.42 -15.61
C ARG A 218 18.56 -4.48 -16.85
N VAL A 219 17.27 -4.21 -16.70
CA VAL A 219 16.32 -4.13 -17.81
C VAL A 219 16.38 -2.77 -18.51
N LYS A 220 16.19 -2.76 -19.82
CA LYS A 220 16.01 -1.56 -20.65
C LYS A 220 14.53 -1.20 -20.71
N ARG A 221 14.18 0.09 -20.65
CA ARG A 221 12.80 0.57 -20.62
C ARG A 221 12.65 1.88 -21.41
N GLY A 222 11.51 2.05 -22.05
CA GLY A 222 11.22 3.23 -22.85
C GLY A 222 12.33 3.47 -23.90
N LYS A 223 12.85 4.66 -23.96
CA LYS A 223 13.88 5.06 -24.97
C LYS A 223 15.24 4.37 -24.81
N GLU A 224 15.44 3.53 -23.79
CA GLU A 224 16.69 2.75 -23.63
C GLU A 224 16.80 1.57 -24.62
N SER A 225 15.71 1.20 -25.32
CA SER A 225 15.67 0.19 -26.37
C SER A 225 14.62 0.55 -27.42
N GLU A 226 14.90 0.28 -28.69
CA GLU A 226 13.95 0.49 -29.79
C GLU A 226 12.64 -0.29 -29.59
N LYS A 227 12.74 -1.53 -29.07
CA LYS A 227 11.58 -2.38 -28.79
C LYS A 227 10.65 -1.88 -27.70
N THR A 228 11.13 -0.98 -26.85
CA THR A 228 10.40 -0.44 -25.70
C THR A 228 10.09 1.06 -25.84
N ALA A 229 10.57 1.72 -26.91
CA ALA A 229 10.54 3.18 -27.07
C ALA A 229 9.15 3.79 -26.92
N ASP A 230 8.12 3.12 -27.48
CA ASP A 230 6.74 3.60 -27.50
C ASP A 230 5.87 3.02 -26.38
N ASN A 231 6.40 2.09 -25.59
CA ASN A 231 5.60 1.41 -24.55
C ASN A 231 6.35 1.25 -23.23
N TYR A 232 6.06 2.14 -22.30
CA TYR A 232 6.63 2.12 -20.95
C TYR A 232 6.13 0.97 -20.04
N SER A 233 5.13 0.19 -20.49
CA SER A 233 4.62 -0.96 -19.74
C SER A 233 5.43 -2.23 -20.00
N ILE A 234 6.37 -2.21 -20.96
CA ILE A 234 7.25 -3.32 -21.27
C ILE A 234 8.72 -2.97 -21.00
N CYS A 235 9.52 -3.98 -20.77
CA CYS A 235 10.96 -3.89 -20.63
C CYS A 235 11.64 -4.99 -21.45
N GLU A 236 12.87 -4.73 -21.88
CA GLU A 236 13.75 -5.69 -22.53
C GLU A 236 14.84 -6.13 -21.54
N PHE A 237 15.01 -7.43 -21.39
CA PHE A 237 16.07 -8.04 -20.59
C PHE A 237 17.37 -8.10 -21.38
N SER A 238 18.50 -8.29 -20.73
CA SER A 238 19.80 -8.44 -21.41
C SER A 238 19.86 -9.66 -22.34
N THR A 239 18.99 -10.65 -22.08
CA THR A 239 18.77 -11.83 -22.94
C THR A 239 17.94 -11.54 -24.20
N GLY A 240 17.48 -10.30 -24.42
CA GLY A 240 16.58 -9.91 -25.52
C GLY A 240 15.11 -10.23 -25.27
N LYS A 241 14.76 -10.83 -24.12
CA LYS A 241 13.38 -11.14 -23.75
C LYS A 241 12.59 -9.86 -23.46
N ILE A 242 11.40 -9.75 -24.04
CA ILE A 242 10.45 -8.67 -23.76
C ILE A 242 9.47 -9.12 -22.69
N TYR A 243 9.28 -8.30 -21.66
CA TYR A 243 8.41 -8.64 -20.55
C TYR A 243 7.63 -7.43 -20.01
N ASN A 244 6.54 -7.68 -19.27
CA ASN A 244 5.78 -6.61 -18.62
C ASN A 244 6.56 -6.07 -17.40
N CYS A 245 6.71 -4.75 -17.34
CA CYS A 245 7.48 -4.07 -16.27
C CYS A 245 6.90 -4.29 -14.87
N ASP A 246 5.58 -4.22 -14.76
CA ASP A 246 4.89 -4.28 -13.46
C ASP A 246 4.91 -5.73 -12.92
N LEU A 247 4.80 -6.73 -13.83
CA LEU A 247 5.00 -8.14 -13.45
C LEU A 247 6.45 -8.41 -13.02
N ASN A 248 7.42 -7.90 -13.78
CA ASN A 248 8.82 -8.02 -13.40
C ASN A 248 9.08 -7.42 -12.01
N ALA A 249 8.53 -6.25 -11.73
CA ALA A 249 8.63 -5.61 -10.42
C ALA A 249 7.98 -6.47 -9.31
N SER A 250 6.77 -7.00 -9.55
CA SER A 250 6.08 -7.84 -8.58
C SER A 250 6.85 -9.12 -8.26
N TYR A 251 7.51 -9.74 -9.25
CA TYR A 251 8.36 -10.92 -9.01
C TYR A 251 9.59 -10.59 -8.17
N ASN A 252 10.24 -9.47 -8.45
CA ASN A 252 11.38 -9.01 -7.65
C ASN A 252 10.98 -8.68 -6.21
N ILE A 253 9.78 -8.14 -5.98
CA ILE A 253 9.23 -7.91 -4.64
C ILE A 253 9.06 -9.25 -3.90
N GLY A 254 8.48 -10.26 -4.57
CA GLY A 254 8.30 -11.59 -3.99
C GLY A 254 9.63 -12.29 -3.68
N ALA A 255 10.56 -12.29 -4.65
CA ALA A 255 11.88 -12.89 -4.46
C ALA A 255 12.64 -12.27 -3.28
N ARG A 256 12.60 -10.94 -3.12
CA ARG A 256 13.24 -10.24 -1.99
C ARG A 256 12.65 -10.63 -0.64
N TYR A 257 11.36 -10.89 -0.58
CA TYR A 257 10.75 -11.37 0.66
C TYR A 257 11.36 -12.71 1.06
N PHE A 258 11.40 -13.69 0.15
CA PHE A 258 11.95 -15.01 0.45
C PHE A 258 13.46 -14.98 0.74
N ILE A 259 14.24 -14.21 -0.04
CA ILE A 259 15.68 -14.01 0.23
C ILE A 259 15.88 -13.47 1.65
N ARG A 260 15.13 -12.45 2.06
CA ARG A 260 15.23 -11.92 3.43
C ARG A 260 14.84 -12.94 4.49
N GLU A 261 13.80 -13.73 4.29
CA GLU A 261 13.38 -14.73 5.25
C GLU A 261 14.41 -15.89 5.35
N ILE A 262 15.01 -16.28 4.22
CA ILE A 262 16.12 -17.24 4.19
C ILE A 262 17.34 -16.67 4.95
N LEU A 263 17.73 -15.43 4.69
CA LEU A 263 18.85 -14.80 5.38
C LEU A 263 18.64 -14.76 6.91
N LYS A 264 17.42 -14.44 7.36
CA LYS A 264 17.08 -14.45 8.79
C LYS A 264 17.16 -15.83 9.45
N SER A 265 16.95 -16.89 8.68
CA SER A 265 17.03 -18.27 9.20
C SER A 265 18.45 -18.81 9.26
N LEU A 266 19.44 -18.11 8.65
CA LEU A 266 20.82 -18.50 8.69
C LEU A 266 21.48 -18.14 10.03
N PRO A 267 22.44 -18.97 10.52
CA PRO A 267 23.27 -18.58 11.66
C PRO A 267 24.00 -17.27 11.40
N ALA A 268 24.16 -16.42 12.42
CA ALA A 268 24.79 -15.09 12.33
C ALA A 268 26.16 -15.09 11.60
N THR A 269 26.95 -16.15 11.78
CA THR A 269 28.25 -16.33 11.09
C THR A 269 28.11 -16.51 9.57
N ALA A 270 27.01 -17.15 9.11
CA ALA A 270 26.76 -17.32 7.67
C ALA A 270 26.20 -16.04 7.05
N GLU A 271 25.37 -15.29 7.78
CA GLU A 271 24.85 -13.99 7.39
C GLU A 271 25.99 -12.99 7.18
N GLN A 272 26.95 -12.88 8.12
CA GLN A 272 28.13 -12.03 8.01
C GLN A 272 29.00 -12.37 6.79
N ARG A 273 29.14 -13.66 6.44
CA ARG A 273 29.88 -14.09 5.24
C ARG A 273 29.20 -13.69 3.93
N LEU A 274 27.88 -13.70 3.89
CA LEU A 274 27.11 -13.26 2.72
C LEU A 274 27.16 -11.75 2.56
N GLU A 275 27.03 -10.99 3.65
CA GLU A 275 27.18 -9.54 3.65
C GLU A 275 28.58 -9.09 3.23
N ALA A 276 29.63 -9.80 3.66
CA ALA A 276 31.01 -9.52 3.28
C ALA A 276 31.28 -9.75 1.78
N LYS A 277 30.52 -10.64 1.11
CA LYS A 277 30.64 -10.90 -0.34
C LYS A 277 29.93 -9.86 -1.20
N ASP A 278 28.95 -9.14 -0.66
CA ASP A 278 28.23 -8.07 -1.37
C ASP A 278 28.25 -6.77 -0.56
N PRO A 279 29.35 -5.98 -0.71
CA PRO A 279 29.52 -4.73 0.04
C PRO A 279 28.46 -3.67 -0.29
N SER A 280 27.62 -3.88 -1.32
CA SER A 280 26.51 -2.98 -1.63
C SER A 280 25.31 -3.13 -0.68
N VAL A 281 25.22 -4.26 0.02
CA VAL A 281 24.13 -4.57 0.97
C VAL A 281 24.44 -3.95 2.34
N SER A 282 25.71 -3.94 2.78
CA SER A 282 26.12 -3.49 4.12
C SER A 282 26.03 -1.97 4.37
N LYS A 283 25.87 -1.15 3.34
CA LYS A 283 25.84 0.32 3.47
C LYS A 283 24.43 0.94 3.62
N ARG A 284 23.39 0.14 3.89
CA ARG A 284 21.99 0.65 3.88
C ARG A 284 21.10 0.05 4.96
N SER A 285 21.65 -0.30 6.10
CA SER A 285 20.84 -0.50 7.33
C SER A 285 20.38 0.83 7.94
#